data_25b7873539e7748822dcbab4e268fe43
#
_entry.id   25b7873539e7748822dcbab4e268fe43
#
_cell.length_a   1.000
_cell.length_b   1.000
_cell.length_c   1.000
_cell.angle_alpha   90.00
_cell.angle_beta   90.00
_cell.angle_gamma   90.00
#
_symmetry.space_group_name_H-M   'P 1'
#
loop_
_entity.id
_entity.type
_entity.pdbx_description
1 polymer ?
#
loop_
_entity_poly.entity_id
_entity_poly.type
_entity_poly.pdbx_seq_one_letter_code
_entity_poly.pdbx_strand_id
1 'polypeptide(L)'
;MTPGESQHQQHHHHAYEPGHGQNLESRATLQHGPAAATPVTAAGPAPQATPPLEDWRARPAYRRAQERVQRELVGILEPLPGEDDDAGSREQEQECVVAEGYYNDDRNAREFVSTCALDVRHCVSTAQWLQWTGLRWERDPEECGMVQRARQFSRDLIAQSAALPPRDGQAQLQRGLALGNLHRIRPLLEFSRRDPRVLVRDTAAWNADPLRLGVANGAVDLRPGAYAAGSAACVAADSPVNASPASRFLPPERDHMITKAAGVAYDASATCPRWEAFLEQILPDAEVRHFLQVSAGYWLTGDTSAQCFWFLYGSGANGKSTFLETLYHLGGDYALRANAMLSLAPNGRDPAHELSQLPGVRLLVGSEVADGMKLNEVLVKDITGGDTLTARVLYRPYFTFRPVAKLVMFGNHRPTISGTDGGMWRRVRLVPFTTVIPPEQRDPHLQRALLAELPGILNWALRGLAHYHRHGLPTPPAVLAATESYREDSDPLGEFLAEHTEKVPDMDARVLLNDLYKRYGQWCEDSGRKYPLSRQALRRRMEERGYGGKQTNQGRVVSGIALAPSGHPFE
;
A
#
# COMPACT_ATOMS: atom_id res chain seq x y z
N MET A 1 -51.14 -22.89 -41.18
CA MET A 1 -52.20 -23.32 -40.28
C MET A 1 -51.93 -22.60 -38.94
N THR A 2 -52.66 -21.56 -38.76
CA THR A 2 -52.93 -20.77 -37.57
C THR A 2 -53.95 -21.49 -36.68
N PRO A 3 -54.36 -20.95 -35.52
CA PRO A 3 -53.87 -19.94 -34.55
C PRO A 3 -54.19 -20.29 -33.08
N GLY A 4 -53.98 -19.31 -32.19
CA GLY A 4 -54.65 -19.09 -30.94
C GLY A 4 -53.72 -19.06 -29.74
N GLU A 5 -53.77 -18.25 -28.74
CA GLU A 5 -54.55 -17.06 -28.42
C GLU A 5 -53.82 -16.30 -27.30
N SER A 6 -54.07 -15.03 -27.29
CA SER A 6 -53.68 -14.00 -26.32
C SER A 6 -54.19 -14.25 -24.91
N GLN A 7 -53.48 -13.81 -23.88
CA GLN A 7 -54.13 -13.15 -22.72
C GLN A 7 -53.21 -12.07 -22.13
N HIS A 8 -53.72 -10.86 -22.15
CA HIS A 8 -53.36 -9.67 -21.38
C HIS A 8 -53.50 -9.91 -19.89
N GLN A 9 -52.60 -9.37 -19.08
CA GLN A 9 -52.95 -8.82 -17.79
C GLN A 9 -52.16 -7.56 -17.49
N GLN A 10 -52.91 -6.62 -16.98
CA GLN A 10 -52.71 -5.19 -16.88
C GLN A 10 -51.81 -4.76 -15.72
N HIS A 11 -51.27 -3.57 -15.92
CA HIS A 11 -50.58 -2.67 -14.97
C HIS A 11 -51.33 -2.40 -13.68
N HIS A 12 -50.58 -2.26 -12.58
CA HIS A 12 -50.90 -1.31 -11.53
C HIS A 12 -49.69 -0.47 -11.16
N HIS A 13 -49.73 0.79 -11.55
CA HIS A 13 -48.95 1.90 -10.99
C HIS A 13 -49.48 2.19 -9.58
N HIS A 14 -48.59 2.34 -8.61
CA HIS A 14 -48.85 3.13 -7.40
C HIS A 14 -47.82 4.24 -7.30
N ALA A 15 -48.34 5.44 -7.54
CA ALA A 15 -47.72 6.71 -7.20
C ALA A 15 -47.87 6.93 -5.68
N TYR A 16 -46.87 7.51 -5.06
CA TYR A 16 -46.94 8.02 -3.68
C TYR A 16 -46.59 9.50 -3.71
N GLU A 17 -47.63 10.31 -3.40
CA GLU A 17 -47.51 11.74 -3.14
C GLU A 17 -47.23 12.02 -1.65
N PRO A 18 -46.70 13.22 -1.31
CA PRO A 18 -46.22 13.54 0.04
C PRO A 18 -47.33 14.17 0.89
N GLY A 19 -47.47 13.72 2.13
CA GLY A 19 -48.34 14.27 3.13
C GLY A 19 -47.64 15.20 4.11
N HIS A 20 -48.18 16.39 4.22
CA HIS A 20 -47.92 17.43 5.23
C HIS A 20 -48.39 17.02 6.63
N GLY A 21 -47.69 17.51 7.67
CA GLY A 21 -48.37 18.12 8.79
C GLY A 21 -48.11 17.58 10.18
N GLN A 22 -47.63 18.45 10.97
CA GLN A 22 -48.07 18.92 12.28
C GLN A 22 -47.14 18.72 13.48
N ASN A 23 -46.82 19.89 14.03
CA ASN A 23 -46.28 20.20 15.36
C ASN A 23 -46.99 19.47 16.51
N LEU A 24 -46.18 19.07 17.50
CA LEU A 24 -46.63 19.08 18.91
C LEU A 24 -45.46 19.46 19.81
N GLU A 25 -45.52 20.68 20.30
CA GLU A 25 -44.81 21.17 21.48
C GLU A 25 -45.26 20.40 22.72
N SER A 26 -44.32 20.02 23.57
CA SER A 26 -44.59 19.71 24.97
C SER A 26 -43.48 20.29 25.83
N ARG A 27 -43.80 21.39 26.45
CA ARG A 27 -43.11 22.00 27.60
C ARG A 27 -43.21 21.05 28.80
N ALA A 28 -42.07 20.79 29.43
CA ALA A 28 -42.02 20.40 30.83
C ALA A 28 -40.95 21.24 31.54
N THR A 29 -41.42 22.18 32.31
CA THR A 29 -40.71 23.02 33.26
C THR A 29 -40.45 22.20 34.53
N LEU A 30 -39.21 22.07 34.95
CA LEU A 30 -38.85 21.70 36.33
C LEU A 30 -37.81 22.68 36.86
N GLN A 31 -38.24 23.47 37.82
CA GLN A 31 -37.46 24.33 38.68
C GLN A 31 -36.66 23.47 39.68
N HIS A 32 -35.38 23.70 39.81
CA HIS A 32 -34.64 23.49 41.06
C HIS A 32 -33.64 24.61 41.26
N GLY A 33 -33.63 25.14 42.46
CA GLY A 33 -32.90 26.29 42.92
C GLY A 33 -31.39 26.02 43.14
N PRO A 34 -30.64 27.06 43.60
CA PRO A 34 -29.21 27.11 43.44
C PRO A 34 -28.47 26.41 44.59
N ALA A 35 -27.54 25.53 44.24
CA ALA A 35 -26.52 25.03 45.15
C ALA A 35 -25.18 25.77 44.94
N ALA A 36 -24.59 26.17 46.03
CA ALA A 36 -23.41 27.03 46.16
C ALA A 36 -22.18 26.51 45.39
N ALA A 37 -21.55 27.42 44.67
CA ALA A 37 -20.26 27.22 44.01
C ALA A 37 -19.14 27.47 45.01
N THR A 38 -18.27 26.46 45.18
CA THR A 38 -16.90 26.64 45.71
C THR A 38 -15.93 26.91 44.56
N PRO A 39 -15.02 27.87 44.68
CA PRO A 39 -14.07 28.18 43.62
C PRO A 39 -12.92 27.19 43.62
N VAL A 40 -12.76 26.40 42.58
CA VAL A 40 -11.53 25.67 42.29
C VAL A 40 -10.67 26.55 41.37
N THR A 41 -9.67 27.16 41.94
CA THR A 41 -8.56 27.80 41.23
C THR A 41 -7.60 26.74 40.70
N ALA A 42 -7.60 26.52 39.38
CA ALA A 42 -6.46 25.98 38.69
C ALA A 42 -6.49 26.54 37.26
N ALA A 43 -5.85 27.67 37.04
CA ALA A 43 -5.50 28.18 35.74
C ALA A 43 -4.43 27.27 35.12
N GLY A 44 -4.83 26.40 34.20
CA GLY A 44 -3.88 25.77 33.28
C GLY A 44 -3.27 26.83 32.36
N PRO A 45 -2.01 26.66 31.91
CA PRO A 45 -1.37 27.63 31.03
C PRO A 45 -2.16 27.80 29.74
N ALA A 46 -2.38 29.07 29.37
CA ALA A 46 -2.98 29.45 28.10
C ALA A 46 -2.21 28.78 26.93
N PRO A 47 -2.89 28.38 25.84
CA PRO A 47 -2.20 27.87 24.67
C PRO A 47 -1.22 28.94 24.19
N GLN A 48 0.07 28.58 24.17
CA GLN A 48 1.12 29.45 23.63
C GLN A 48 0.76 29.74 22.17
N ALA A 49 0.69 31.02 21.84
CA ALA A 49 0.52 31.48 20.47
C ALA A 49 1.59 30.83 19.61
N THR A 50 1.16 30.16 18.53
CA THR A 50 2.05 29.66 17.48
C THR A 50 2.96 30.79 17.04
N PRO A 51 4.28 30.61 17.05
CA PRO A 51 5.19 31.67 16.59
C PRO A 51 4.84 31.99 15.13
N PRO A 52 4.94 33.26 14.71
CA PRO A 52 4.71 33.66 13.34
C PRO A 52 5.58 32.79 12.43
N LEU A 53 5.02 32.26 11.36
CA LEU A 53 5.71 31.48 10.35
C LEU A 53 6.94 32.28 9.91
N GLU A 54 8.12 31.85 10.40
CA GLU A 54 9.40 32.45 9.97
C GLU A 54 9.46 32.41 8.43
N ASP A 55 9.82 33.54 7.85
CA ASP A 55 9.99 33.63 6.40
C ASP A 55 11.12 32.69 5.96
N TRP A 56 10.76 31.45 5.64
CA TRP A 56 11.65 30.39 5.20
C TRP A 56 12.48 30.78 3.96
N ARG A 57 12.04 31.81 3.21
CA ARG A 57 12.75 32.39 2.06
C ARG A 57 14.03 33.12 2.50
N ALA A 58 14.10 33.54 3.75
CA ALA A 58 15.28 34.20 4.31
C ALA A 58 16.37 33.22 4.75
N ARG A 59 16.11 31.91 4.80
CA ARG A 59 17.08 30.91 5.26
C ARG A 59 18.24 30.75 4.26
N PRO A 60 19.50 30.69 4.74
CA PRO A 60 20.69 30.53 3.89
C PRO A 60 20.66 29.26 3.01
N ALA A 61 19.99 28.20 3.47
CA ALA A 61 19.80 26.96 2.70
C ALA A 61 18.91 27.16 1.46
N TYR A 62 17.88 28.01 1.56
CA TYR A 62 17.00 28.33 0.44
C TYR A 62 17.71 29.14 -0.64
N ARG A 63 18.51 30.15 -0.24
CA ARG A 63 19.32 30.95 -1.19
C ARG A 63 20.33 30.07 -1.92
N ARG A 64 21.02 29.16 -1.22
CA ARG A 64 21.96 28.21 -1.82
C ARG A 64 21.29 27.24 -2.80
N ALA A 65 20.07 26.78 -2.48
CA ALA A 65 19.28 25.94 -3.40
C ALA A 65 18.87 26.71 -4.67
N GLN A 66 18.46 27.96 -4.53
CA GLN A 66 18.16 28.83 -5.68
C GLN A 66 19.40 29.08 -6.55
N GLU A 67 20.54 29.38 -5.93
CA GLU A 67 21.81 29.61 -6.65
C GLU A 67 22.32 28.33 -7.35
N ARG A 68 22.05 27.16 -6.77
CA ARG A 68 22.39 25.87 -7.39
C ARG A 68 21.50 25.60 -8.62
N VAL A 69 20.18 25.77 -8.49
CA VAL A 69 19.23 25.64 -9.60
C VAL A 69 19.56 26.63 -10.72
N GLN A 70 19.95 27.85 -10.37
CA GLN A 70 20.31 28.86 -11.35
C GLN A 70 21.62 28.53 -12.07
N ARG A 71 22.60 27.93 -11.39
CA ARG A 71 23.86 27.43 -12.00
C ARG A 71 23.62 26.19 -12.88
N GLU A 72 22.77 25.26 -12.45
CA GLU A 72 22.39 24.09 -13.26
C GLU A 72 21.58 24.50 -14.52
N LEU A 73 20.76 25.54 -14.43
CA LEU A 73 20.04 26.11 -15.58
C LEU A 73 20.97 26.82 -16.58
N VAL A 74 22.03 27.49 -16.11
CA VAL A 74 23.04 28.11 -16.99
C VAL A 74 23.88 27.04 -17.67
N GLY A 75 24.23 25.94 -16.98
CA GLY A 75 24.98 24.82 -17.57
C GLY A 75 24.23 24.01 -18.64
N ILE A 76 22.88 24.11 -18.66
CA ILE A 76 22.05 23.47 -19.70
C ILE A 76 21.98 24.31 -20.98
N LEU A 77 22.33 25.59 -20.89
CA LEU A 77 22.29 26.55 -22.00
C LEU A 77 23.65 26.79 -22.66
N GLU A 78 24.73 26.17 -22.13
CA GLU A 78 26.02 26.23 -22.84
C GLU A 78 26.07 25.15 -23.94
N PRO A 79 26.35 25.49 -25.20
CA PRO A 79 26.53 24.55 -26.28
C PRO A 79 27.74 23.67 -26.00
N LEU A 80 27.63 22.38 -26.27
CA LEU A 80 28.73 21.41 -26.21
C LEU A 80 29.90 21.89 -27.08
N PRO A 81 31.15 21.86 -26.60
CA PRO A 81 32.30 22.25 -27.40
C PRO A 81 32.60 21.18 -28.44
N GLY A 82 32.51 21.53 -29.69
CA GLY A 82 33.08 20.78 -30.81
C GLY A 82 32.13 20.46 -31.94
N GLU A 83 32.03 21.39 -32.89
CA GLU A 83 32.04 21.08 -34.31
C GLU A 83 32.18 22.42 -35.03
N ASP A 84 33.35 22.63 -35.60
CA ASP A 84 33.67 23.73 -36.48
C ASP A 84 33.00 23.53 -37.84
N ASP A 85 32.73 24.68 -38.51
CA ASP A 85 32.37 24.84 -39.91
C ASP A 85 30.89 24.67 -40.28
N ASP A 86 30.16 25.82 -40.18
CA ASP A 86 29.49 26.38 -41.33
C ASP A 86 29.03 27.84 -41.06
N ALA A 87 29.75 28.77 -41.68
CA ALA A 87 29.52 30.23 -41.53
C ALA A 87 28.27 30.75 -42.29
N GLY A 88 27.45 29.85 -42.83
CA GLY A 88 26.28 30.17 -43.65
C GLY A 88 24.93 30.17 -42.92
N SER A 89 24.85 29.57 -41.71
CA SER A 89 23.58 29.38 -41.02
C SER A 89 23.28 30.39 -39.91
N ARG A 90 24.22 31.29 -39.62
CA ARG A 90 24.09 32.26 -38.52
C ARG A 90 23.16 33.46 -38.80
N GLU A 91 22.78 33.71 -40.04
CA GLU A 91 21.86 34.81 -40.37
C GLU A 91 20.38 34.43 -40.22
N GLN A 92 20.01 33.14 -40.18
CA GLN A 92 18.61 32.73 -40.01
C GLN A 92 18.18 32.45 -38.57
N GLU A 93 19.11 32.23 -37.64
CA GLU A 93 18.78 32.07 -36.20
C GLU A 93 18.63 33.39 -35.45
N GLN A 94 19.06 34.52 -36.03
CA GLN A 94 18.91 35.84 -35.43
C GLN A 94 17.56 36.52 -35.70
N GLU A 95 16.71 36.00 -36.56
CA GLU A 95 15.38 36.57 -36.82
C GLU A 95 14.26 36.14 -35.87
N CYS A 96 14.53 35.28 -34.90
CA CYS A 96 13.58 34.95 -33.84
C CYS A 96 13.82 35.74 -32.54
N VAL A 97 14.35 36.95 -32.62
CA VAL A 97 14.24 37.94 -31.54
C VAL A 97 12.80 38.46 -31.57
N VAL A 98 11.95 37.71 -30.86
CA VAL A 98 10.59 38.12 -30.51
C VAL A 98 10.67 39.52 -29.92
N ALA A 99 10.03 40.48 -30.57
CA ALA A 99 9.99 41.86 -30.16
C ALA A 99 9.82 41.97 -28.62
N GLU A 100 10.73 42.71 -27.99
CA GLU A 100 10.63 43.02 -26.56
C GLU A 100 9.24 43.57 -26.28
N GLY A 101 8.44 42.84 -25.47
CA GLY A 101 7.09 43.24 -25.08
C GLY A 101 5.95 42.31 -25.46
N TYR A 102 6.17 41.25 -26.28
CA TYR A 102 5.10 40.31 -26.62
C TYR A 102 4.97 39.18 -25.59
N TYR A 103 3.91 39.23 -24.79
CA TYR A 103 3.57 38.17 -23.81
C TYR A 103 2.59 37.20 -24.45
N ASN A 104 3.07 36.01 -24.82
CA ASN A 104 2.24 34.87 -25.20
C ASN A 104 2.00 33.90 -24.01
N ASP A 105 1.13 32.95 -24.23
CA ASP A 105 0.79 31.96 -23.15
C ASP A 105 2.00 31.12 -22.73
N ASP A 106 2.93 30.80 -23.63
CA ASP A 106 4.16 30.07 -23.32
C ASP A 106 5.09 30.88 -22.40
N ARG A 107 5.36 32.14 -22.73
CA ARG A 107 6.17 33.01 -21.86
C ARG A 107 5.52 33.20 -20.49
N ASN A 108 4.20 33.41 -20.46
CA ASN A 108 3.45 33.50 -19.20
C ASN A 108 3.60 32.24 -18.37
N ALA A 109 3.54 31.04 -18.97
CA ALA A 109 3.70 29.78 -18.29
C ALA A 109 5.12 29.57 -17.73
N ARG A 110 6.15 29.88 -18.53
CA ARG A 110 7.55 29.82 -18.09
C ARG A 110 7.82 30.71 -16.88
N GLU A 111 7.30 31.93 -16.92
CA GLU A 111 7.46 32.88 -15.82
C GLU A 111 6.68 32.44 -14.58
N PHE A 112 5.43 31.97 -14.74
CA PHE A 112 4.66 31.40 -13.67
C PHE A 112 5.37 30.19 -13.04
N VAL A 113 5.84 29.23 -13.85
CA VAL A 113 6.61 28.07 -13.36
C VAL A 113 7.85 28.52 -12.59
N SER A 114 8.55 29.57 -13.03
CA SER A 114 9.71 30.10 -12.29
C SER A 114 9.38 30.52 -10.87
N THR A 115 8.14 30.92 -10.59
CA THR A 115 7.71 31.30 -9.23
C THR A 115 7.41 30.10 -8.33
N CYS A 116 7.13 28.93 -8.90
CA CYS A 116 6.64 27.78 -8.13
C CYS A 116 7.33 26.43 -8.42
N ALA A 117 8.29 26.38 -9.36
CA ALA A 117 8.94 25.13 -9.80
C ALA A 117 9.55 24.29 -8.67
N LEU A 118 9.96 24.90 -7.55
CA LEU A 118 10.48 24.16 -6.40
C LEU A 118 9.39 23.40 -5.63
N ASP A 119 8.15 23.91 -5.65
CA ASP A 119 7.07 23.44 -4.79
C ASP A 119 5.95 22.72 -5.54
N VAL A 120 6.07 22.52 -6.84
CA VAL A 120 5.06 21.82 -7.62
C VAL A 120 5.69 20.80 -8.55
N ARG A 121 4.97 19.73 -8.81
CA ARG A 121 5.31 18.70 -9.80
C ARG A 121 4.04 18.26 -10.53
N HIS A 122 4.15 17.95 -11.80
CA HIS A 122 3.08 17.36 -12.59
C HIS A 122 3.47 15.95 -13.03
N CYS A 123 2.74 14.93 -12.57
CA CYS A 123 2.96 13.54 -12.97
C CYS A 123 2.16 13.22 -14.23
N VAL A 124 2.86 12.90 -15.32
CA VAL A 124 2.24 12.67 -16.64
C VAL A 124 1.35 11.44 -16.64
N SER A 125 1.83 10.31 -16.09
CA SER A 125 1.09 9.04 -16.12
C SER A 125 -0.24 9.09 -15.35
N THR A 126 -0.34 9.92 -14.32
CA THR A 126 -1.58 10.12 -13.56
C THR A 126 -2.32 11.40 -13.93
N ALA A 127 -1.68 12.28 -14.74
CA ALA A 127 -2.16 13.62 -15.08
C ALA A 127 -2.56 14.44 -13.84
N GLN A 128 -1.75 14.39 -12.78
CA GLN A 128 -2.03 15.04 -11.50
C GLN A 128 -0.90 16.00 -11.12
N TRP A 129 -1.28 17.15 -10.57
CA TRP A 129 -0.37 18.02 -9.88
C TRP A 129 -0.11 17.52 -8.45
N LEU A 130 1.10 17.70 -7.99
CA LEU A 130 1.51 17.50 -6.60
C LEU A 130 2.15 18.80 -6.11
N GLN A 131 1.92 19.11 -4.83
CA GLN A 131 2.49 20.26 -4.16
C GLN A 131 3.32 19.82 -2.96
N TRP A 132 4.43 20.52 -2.73
CA TRP A 132 5.24 20.36 -1.55
C TRP A 132 4.60 21.05 -0.34
N THR A 133 4.32 20.28 0.72
CA THR A 133 3.67 20.78 1.94
C THR A 133 4.66 21.32 2.99
N GLY A 134 5.95 21.20 2.74
CA GLY A 134 6.99 21.39 3.75
C GLY A 134 7.48 20.09 4.36
N LEU A 135 6.70 19.01 4.22
CA LEU A 135 6.99 17.68 4.76
C LEU A 135 7.08 16.61 3.66
N ARG A 136 6.15 16.64 2.71
CA ARG A 136 6.05 15.67 1.60
C ARG A 136 5.33 16.28 0.40
N TRP A 137 5.36 15.55 -0.70
CA TRP A 137 4.56 15.86 -1.88
C TRP A 137 3.15 15.33 -1.71
N GLU A 138 2.15 16.18 -1.85
CA GLU A 138 0.73 15.82 -1.78
C GLU A 138 0.02 16.13 -3.09
N ARG A 139 -0.96 15.32 -3.43
CA ARG A 139 -1.80 15.57 -4.61
C ARG A 139 -2.55 16.88 -4.43
N ASP A 140 -2.65 17.63 -5.52
CA ASP A 140 -3.49 18.81 -5.60
C ASP A 140 -4.87 18.41 -6.17
N PRO A 141 -5.89 18.26 -5.31
CA PRO A 141 -7.20 17.86 -5.77
C PRO A 141 -7.78 18.90 -6.75
N GLU A 142 -8.21 18.42 -7.94
CA GLU A 142 -8.86 19.28 -8.95
C GLU A 142 -8.05 20.52 -9.33
N GLU A 143 -6.72 20.49 -9.17
CA GLU A 143 -5.81 21.60 -9.45
C GLU A 143 -6.10 22.86 -8.60
N CYS A 144 -6.79 22.73 -7.47
CA CYS A 144 -7.19 23.86 -6.64
C CYS A 144 -6.01 24.72 -6.19
N GLY A 145 -4.93 24.10 -5.74
CA GLY A 145 -3.72 24.82 -5.32
C GLY A 145 -3.01 25.50 -6.50
N MET A 146 -2.96 24.85 -7.66
CA MET A 146 -2.39 25.44 -8.87
C MET A 146 -3.19 26.65 -9.34
N VAL A 147 -4.51 26.58 -9.29
CA VAL A 147 -5.39 27.74 -9.60
C VAL A 147 -5.14 28.88 -8.61
N GLN A 148 -4.96 28.61 -7.32
CA GLN A 148 -4.64 29.65 -6.35
C GLN A 148 -3.26 30.28 -6.59
N ARG A 149 -2.26 29.49 -6.97
CA ARG A 149 -0.93 30.00 -7.35
C ARG A 149 -1.01 30.88 -8.60
N ALA A 150 -1.80 30.48 -9.60
CA ALA A 150 -2.02 31.30 -10.79
C ALA A 150 -2.70 32.64 -10.47
N ARG A 151 -3.69 32.63 -9.58
CA ARG A 151 -4.31 33.87 -9.08
C ARG A 151 -3.33 34.74 -8.31
N GLN A 152 -2.46 34.14 -7.50
CA GLN A 152 -1.45 34.91 -6.78
C GLN A 152 -0.43 35.52 -7.76
N PHE A 153 0.02 34.76 -8.75
CA PHE A 153 0.88 35.26 -9.81
C PHE A 153 0.27 36.49 -10.54
N SER A 154 -1.01 36.42 -10.88
CA SER A 154 -1.74 37.58 -11.45
C SER A 154 -1.69 38.80 -10.53
N ARG A 155 -1.95 38.65 -9.23
CA ARG A 155 -1.91 39.72 -8.23
C ARG A 155 -0.50 40.30 -8.08
N ASP A 156 0.52 39.44 -8.10
CA ASP A 156 1.92 39.85 -7.97
C ASP A 156 2.34 40.71 -9.18
N LEU A 157 1.91 40.34 -10.39
CA LEU A 157 2.11 41.16 -11.62
C LEU A 157 1.44 42.54 -11.51
N ILE A 158 0.20 42.57 -11.00
CA ILE A 158 -0.52 43.84 -10.77
C ILE A 158 0.22 44.70 -9.74
N ALA A 159 0.66 44.11 -8.61
CA ALA A 159 1.39 44.85 -7.58
C ALA A 159 2.72 45.38 -8.09
N GLN A 160 3.47 44.60 -8.87
CA GLN A 160 4.75 45.00 -9.46
C GLN A 160 4.61 46.12 -10.51
N SER A 161 3.45 46.22 -11.15
CA SER A 161 3.21 47.22 -12.20
C SER A 161 3.41 48.66 -11.69
N ALA A 162 3.15 48.93 -10.42
CA ALA A 162 3.31 50.25 -9.81
C ALA A 162 4.78 50.71 -9.67
N ALA A 163 5.73 49.77 -9.68
CA ALA A 163 7.16 50.08 -9.58
C ALA A 163 7.85 50.25 -10.95
N LEU A 164 7.14 50.06 -12.04
CA LEU A 164 7.67 50.14 -13.40
C LEU A 164 7.43 51.52 -14.01
N PRO A 165 8.22 51.91 -15.06
CA PRO A 165 7.93 53.08 -15.86
C PRO A 165 6.50 53.07 -16.39
N PRO A 166 5.83 54.23 -16.60
CA PRO A 166 4.39 54.30 -16.88
C PRO A 166 3.91 53.39 -18.02
N ARG A 167 4.68 53.30 -19.13
CA ARG A 167 4.33 52.46 -20.28
C ARG A 167 4.39 50.96 -19.94
N ASP A 168 5.48 50.52 -19.27
CA ASP A 168 5.70 49.13 -18.92
C ASP A 168 4.78 48.70 -17.76
N GLY A 169 4.56 49.62 -16.82
CA GLY A 169 3.62 49.44 -15.72
C GLY A 169 2.19 49.23 -16.21
N GLN A 170 1.75 50.01 -17.18
CA GLN A 170 0.42 49.83 -17.77
C GLN A 170 0.29 48.50 -18.53
N ALA A 171 1.31 48.09 -19.29
CA ALA A 171 1.33 46.80 -19.97
C ALA A 171 1.30 45.62 -18.96
N GLN A 172 2.09 45.71 -17.89
CA GLN A 172 2.12 44.70 -16.80
C GLN A 172 0.78 44.62 -16.07
N LEU A 173 0.14 45.75 -15.77
CA LEU A 173 -1.18 45.81 -15.16
C LEU A 173 -2.23 45.10 -16.02
N GLN A 174 -2.29 45.42 -17.31
CA GLN A 174 -3.23 44.77 -18.24
C GLN A 174 -2.99 43.24 -18.34
N ARG A 175 -1.72 42.84 -18.38
CA ARG A 175 -1.32 41.42 -18.34
C ARG A 175 -1.81 40.75 -17.08
N GLY A 176 -1.56 41.33 -15.91
CA GLY A 176 -1.99 40.80 -14.62
C GLY A 176 -3.51 40.65 -14.53
N LEU A 177 -4.27 41.70 -14.94
CA LEU A 177 -5.74 41.67 -15.01
C LEU A 177 -6.26 40.56 -15.95
N ALA A 178 -5.64 40.41 -17.12
CA ALA A 178 -6.02 39.36 -18.07
C ALA A 178 -5.80 37.94 -17.50
N LEU A 179 -4.63 37.70 -16.89
CA LEU A 179 -4.28 36.40 -16.31
C LEU A 179 -5.13 36.02 -15.08
N GLY A 180 -5.79 36.97 -14.41
CA GLY A 180 -6.72 36.70 -13.32
C GLY A 180 -8.03 36.01 -13.75
N ASN A 181 -8.34 36.00 -15.06
CA ASN A 181 -9.56 35.37 -15.56
C ASN A 181 -9.41 33.87 -15.78
N LEU A 182 -10.45 33.11 -15.45
CA LEU A 182 -10.43 31.62 -15.50
C LEU A 182 -10.08 31.09 -16.91
N HIS A 183 -10.56 31.74 -17.96
CA HIS A 183 -10.27 31.35 -19.34
C HIS A 183 -8.78 31.53 -19.74
N ARG A 184 -8.01 32.32 -18.99
CA ARG A 184 -6.56 32.46 -19.14
C ARG A 184 -5.76 31.61 -18.19
N ILE A 185 -6.31 31.29 -17.00
CA ILE A 185 -5.68 30.38 -16.04
C ILE A 185 -5.56 28.97 -16.64
N ARG A 186 -6.58 28.46 -17.33
CA ARG A 186 -6.54 27.14 -17.95
C ARG A 186 -5.39 26.96 -18.95
N PRO A 187 -5.22 27.81 -19.99
CA PRO A 187 -4.05 27.73 -20.87
C PRO A 187 -2.72 27.87 -20.11
N LEU A 188 -2.65 28.78 -19.14
CA LEU A 188 -1.45 28.94 -18.30
C LEU A 188 -1.04 27.63 -17.66
N LEU A 189 -1.97 26.92 -17.00
CA LEU A 189 -1.70 25.62 -16.37
C LEU A 189 -1.43 24.52 -17.41
N GLU A 190 -2.09 24.57 -18.57
CA GLU A 190 -1.90 23.62 -19.66
C GLU A 190 -0.48 23.67 -20.25
N PHE A 191 0.10 24.85 -20.41
CA PHE A 191 1.50 25.03 -20.81
C PHE A 191 2.44 24.66 -19.65
N SER A 192 2.12 25.10 -18.42
CA SER A 192 2.95 24.89 -17.24
C SER A 192 3.20 23.41 -16.93
N ARG A 193 2.20 22.52 -17.11
CA ARG A 193 2.36 21.09 -16.84
C ARG A 193 3.31 20.37 -17.80
N ARG A 194 3.71 21.00 -18.90
CA ARG A 194 4.67 20.48 -19.87
C ARG A 194 6.08 21.03 -19.67
N ASP A 195 6.25 21.96 -18.74
CA ASP A 195 7.56 22.54 -18.45
C ASP A 195 8.47 21.47 -17.79
N PRO A 196 9.68 21.23 -18.32
CA PRO A 196 10.61 20.21 -17.81
C PRO A 196 10.94 20.36 -16.32
N ARG A 197 10.90 21.57 -15.77
CA ARG A 197 11.22 21.86 -14.37
C ARG A 197 10.22 21.27 -13.38
N VAL A 198 8.99 21.05 -13.82
CA VAL A 198 7.91 20.51 -12.96
C VAL A 198 7.45 19.13 -13.39
N LEU A 199 7.89 18.64 -14.53
CA LEU A 199 7.41 17.41 -15.13
C LEU A 199 8.03 16.18 -14.49
N VAL A 200 7.19 15.23 -14.04
CA VAL A 200 7.55 13.88 -13.61
C VAL A 200 6.88 12.89 -14.55
N ARG A 201 7.66 12.01 -15.20
CA ARG A 201 7.14 11.13 -16.27
C ARG A 201 6.12 10.12 -15.76
N ASP A 202 6.46 9.43 -14.67
CA ASP A 202 5.65 8.32 -14.17
C ASP A 202 5.65 8.23 -12.63
N THR A 203 4.84 7.32 -12.12
CA THR A 203 4.72 7.08 -10.67
C THR A 203 5.96 6.44 -10.06
N ALA A 204 6.88 5.87 -10.84
CA ALA A 204 8.07 5.20 -10.31
C ALA A 204 9.08 6.19 -9.70
N ALA A 205 9.01 7.47 -10.08
CA ALA A 205 9.82 8.52 -9.46
C ALA A 205 9.43 8.81 -7.99
N TRP A 206 8.18 8.50 -7.62
CA TRP A 206 7.67 8.74 -6.27
C TRP A 206 7.97 7.59 -5.34
N ASN A 207 8.43 7.89 -4.12
CA ASN A 207 8.78 6.89 -3.11
C ASN A 207 9.76 5.82 -3.67
N ALA A 208 10.62 6.22 -4.60
CA ALA A 208 11.50 5.32 -5.35
C ALA A 208 12.53 4.62 -4.47
N ASP A 209 12.92 5.23 -3.35
CA ASP A 209 13.85 4.64 -2.41
C ASP A 209 13.13 3.65 -1.47
N PRO A 210 13.35 2.33 -1.64
CA PRO A 210 12.65 1.30 -0.86
C PRO A 210 13.07 1.30 0.62
N LEU A 211 14.21 1.91 0.95
CA LEU A 211 14.75 1.98 2.30
C LEU A 211 14.62 3.38 2.93
N ARG A 212 13.73 4.21 2.42
CA ARG A 212 13.36 5.49 3.02
C ARG A 212 11.88 5.48 3.38
N LEU A 213 11.57 5.70 4.66
CA LEU A 213 10.21 5.74 5.17
C LEU A 213 9.85 7.20 5.51
N GLY A 214 8.85 7.76 4.83
CA GLY A 214 8.24 9.02 5.25
C GLY A 214 7.51 8.85 6.57
N VAL A 215 7.66 9.82 7.46
CA VAL A 215 6.96 9.92 8.75
C VAL A 215 6.36 11.32 8.90
N ALA A 216 5.49 11.52 9.88
CA ALA A 216 4.76 12.78 10.03
C ALA A 216 5.65 14.01 10.25
N ASN A 217 6.89 13.84 10.68
CA ASN A 217 7.85 14.93 10.93
C ASN A 217 9.10 14.91 10.03
N GLY A 218 9.15 14.03 9.01
CA GLY A 218 10.30 13.91 8.10
C GLY A 218 10.39 12.54 7.43
N ALA A 219 11.57 11.96 7.45
CA ALA A 219 11.79 10.60 6.97
C ALA A 219 12.75 9.82 7.87
N VAL A 220 12.72 8.50 7.76
CA VAL A 220 13.62 7.58 8.46
C VAL A 220 14.41 6.79 7.41
N ASP A 221 15.72 6.77 7.53
CA ASP A 221 16.60 5.93 6.73
C ASP A 221 16.61 4.51 7.31
N LEU A 222 16.14 3.55 6.53
CA LEU A 222 16.00 2.14 6.89
C LEU A 222 17.22 1.29 6.52
N ARG A 223 18.31 1.87 5.99
CA ARG A 223 19.49 1.12 5.52
C ARG A 223 20.26 0.46 6.65
N PRO A 224 20.91 -0.68 6.36
CA PRO A 224 21.91 -1.26 7.28
C PRO A 224 23.00 -0.21 7.57
N GLY A 225 23.37 -0.03 8.84
CA GLY A 225 24.40 0.94 9.24
C GLY A 225 23.88 2.35 9.54
N ALA A 226 22.65 2.71 9.15
CA ALA A 226 21.99 3.93 9.67
C ALA A 226 21.89 3.92 11.21
N TYR A 227 22.01 2.76 11.81
CA TYR A 227 21.96 2.49 13.24
C TYR A 227 23.32 2.62 13.97
N ALA A 228 24.43 2.89 13.27
CA ALA A 228 25.77 2.76 13.83
C ALA A 228 26.45 4.10 14.18
N ALA A 229 25.94 5.24 13.74
CA ALA A 229 26.62 6.51 13.88
C ALA A 229 26.25 7.21 15.20
N GLY A 230 26.74 6.71 16.33
CA GLY A 230 26.60 7.45 17.61
C GLY A 230 26.79 6.68 18.90
N SER A 231 26.93 5.37 18.89
CA SER A 231 27.13 4.58 20.11
C SER A 231 28.27 3.60 19.94
N ALA A 232 29.39 3.85 20.61
CA ALA A 232 30.50 2.92 20.79
C ALA A 232 30.12 1.64 21.59
N ALA A 233 28.83 1.48 21.92
CA ALA A 233 28.28 0.38 22.73
C ALA A 233 27.69 -0.80 21.93
N CYS A 234 27.70 -0.75 20.58
CA CYS A 234 27.06 -1.80 19.75
C CYS A 234 28.05 -2.81 19.13
N VAL A 235 29.16 -3.12 19.79
CA VAL A 235 30.15 -4.09 19.30
C VAL A 235 30.24 -5.35 20.18
N ALA A 236 29.18 -5.72 20.88
CA ALA A 236 29.13 -7.05 21.53
C ALA A 236 28.03 -7.87 20.86
N ALA A 237 28.40 -8.99 20.23
CA ALA A 237 27.52 -9.92 19.53
C ALA A 237 26.45 -10.59 20.42
N ASP A 238 26.51 -10.36 21.74
CA ASP A 238 25.64 -10.98 22.77
C ASP A 238 24.90 -9.96 23.66
N SER A 239 24.77 -8.70 23.23
CA SER A 239 24.00 -7.73 24.02
C SER A 239 22.49 -7.98 23.84
N PRO A 240 21.73 -7.94 24.98
CA PRO A 240 20.28 -8.17 24.90
C PRO A 240 19.59 -7.14 24.01
N VAL A 241 18.47 -7.56 23.43
CA VAL A 241 17.63 -6.93 22.41
C VAL A 241 17.20 -5.46 22.69
N ASN A 242 17.66 -4.86 23.78
CA ASN A 242 17.22 -3.55 24.31
C ASN A 242 18.06 -2.35 23.85
N ALA A 243 19.09 -2.51 23.02
CA ALA A 243 19.76 -1.34 22.45
C ALA A 243 18.87 -0.70 21.38
N SER A 244 18.32 0.48 21.69
CA SER A 244 17.54 1.28 20.73
C SER A 244 18.44 1.63 19.55
N PRO A 245 18.14 1.17 18.33
CA PRO A 245 18.91 1.58 17.18
C PRO A 245 18.64 3.08 16.97
N ALA A 246 19.69 3.90 16.98
CA ALA A 246 19.59 5.27 16.50
C ALA A 246 19.32 5.21 15.00
N SER A 247 18.06 5.10 14.58
CA SER A 247 17.70 5.22 13.18
C SER A 247 18.02 6.65 12.74
N ARG A 248 18.57 6.79 11.55
CA ARG A 248 18.93 8.09 11.02
C ARG A 248 17.66 8.83 10.61
N PHE A 249 17.23 9.78 11.44
CA PHE A 249 16.20 10.73 11.08
C PHE A 249 16.70 11.66 9.98
N LEU A 250 15.92 11.83 8.94
CA LEU A 250 16.17 12.73 7.83
C LEU A 250 15.15 13.87 7.87
N PRO A 251 15.60 15.13 7.82
CA PRO A 251 14.69 16.25 7.71
C PRO A 251 13.89 16.15 6.38
N PRO A 252 12.72 16.80 6.32
CA PRO A 252 11.93 16.81 5.09
C PRO A 252 12.70 17.50 3.96
N GLU A 253 12.85 16.81 2.84
CA GLU A 253 13.51 17.36 1.64
C GLU A 253 12.69 17.03 0.38
N ARG A 254 12.63 17.97 -0.56
CA ARG A 254 11.89 17.82 -1.83
C ARG A 254 12.45 16.69 -2.68
N ASP A 255 13.76 16.56 -2.69
CA ASP A 255 14.50 15.58 -3.49
C ASP A 255 14.29 14.13 -2.99
N HIS A 256 13.74 13.97 -1.81
CA HIS A 256 13.31 12.66 -1.35
C HIS A 256 12.12 12.09 -2.13
N MET A 257 11.41 12.91 -2.89
CA MET A 257 10.25 12.54 -3.71
C MET A 257 9.20 11.70 -2.95
N ILE A 258 9.05 11.96 -1.65
CA ILE A 258 8.14 11.22 -0.77
C ILE A 258 6.73 11.78 -0.92
N THR A 259 5.77 10.90 -1.19
CA THR A 259 4.33 11.23 -1.26
C THR A 259 3.51 10.56 -0.17
N LYS A 260 4.10 9.63 0.57
CA LYS A 260 3.44 8.82 1.60
C LYS A 260 4.12 9.03 2.95
N ALA A 261 3.33 8.98 4.02
CA ALA A 261 3.86 9.01 5.38
C ALA A 261 3.24 7.90 6.22
N ALA A 262 4.05 7.31 7.10
CA ALA A 262 3.56 6.51 8.20
C ALA A 262 2.66 7.34 9.12
N GLY A 263 1.69 6.73 9.76
CA GLY A 263 0.70 7.39 10.62
C GLY A 263 1.28 7.92 11.94
N VAL A 264 2.58 8.24 11.99
CA VAL A 264 3.30 8.54 13.22
C VAL A 264 4.48 9.48 12.97
N ALA A 265 4.79 10.34 13.94
CA ALA A 265 6.06 11.07 14.00
C ALA A 265 7.15 10.16 14.58
N TYR A 266 8.36 10.29 14.07
CA TYR A 266 9.51 9.59 14.62
C TYR A 266 10.02 10.29 15.88
N ASP A 267 10.12 9.52 16.97
CA ASP A 267 10.75 9.89 18.23
C ASP A 267 11.65 8.75 18.70
N ALA A 268 12.97 8.95 18.67
CA ALA A 268 13.96 7.93 19.02
C ALA A 268 13.86 7.47 20.49
N SER A 269 13.29 8.31 21.38
CA SER A 269 13.16 8.03 22.80
C SER A 269 11.86 7.31 23.18
N ALA A 270 10.90 7.23 22.25
CA ALA A 270 9.60 6.66 22.53
C ALA A 270 9.66 5.15 22.80
N THR A 271 8.91 4.72 23.81
CA THR A 271 8.74 3.32 24.23
C THR A 271 7.32 2.85 24.04
N CYS A 272 7.08 1.53 24.12
CA CYS A 272 5.75 0.94 23.89
C CYS A 272 5.43 -0.20 24.88
N PRO A 273 5.42 0.06 26.20
CA PRO A 273 5.24 -0.98 27.20
C PRO A 273 3.88 -1.69 27.14
N ARG A 274 2.82 -0.97 26.78
CA ARG A 274 1.48 -1.57 26.59
C ARG A 274 1.44 -2.51 25.38
N TRP A 275 2.11 -2.12 24.30
CA TRP A 275 2.27 -2.97 23.12
C TRP A 275 3.04 -4.24 23.43
N GLU A 276 4.18 -4.14 24.13
CA GLU A 276 5.00 -5.29 24.51
C GLU A 276 4.24 -6.24 25.44
N ALA A 277 3.55 -5.72 26.46
CA ALA A 277 2.69 -6.51 27.34
C ALA A 277 1.51 -7.17 26.59
N PHE A 278 0.89 -6.45 25.65
CA PHE A 278 -0.16 -7.02 24.79
C PHE A 278 0.38 -8.18 23.96
N LEU A 279 1.56 -8.05 23.36
CA LEU A 279 2.19 -9.13 22.59
C LEU A 279 2.51 -10.34 23.44
N GLU A 280 2.99 -10.16 24.68
CA GLU A 280 3.24 -11.25 25.61
C GLU A 280 1.96 -12.01 25.96
N GLN A 281 0.85 -11.30 26.13
CA GLN A 281 -0.44 -11.89 26.41
C GLN A 281 -0.98 -12.73 25.26
N ILE A 282 -0.91 -12.23 24.01
CA ILE A 282 -1.53 -12.90 22.85
C ILE A 282 -0.63 -13.95 22.18
N LEU A 283 0.68 -13.85 22.38
CA LEU A 283 1.71 -14.71 21.79
C LEU A 283 2.71 -15.14 22.88
N PRO A 284 2.41 -16.17 23.67
CA PRO A 284 3.31 -16.65 24.74
C PRO A 284 4.67 -17.11 24.22
N ASP A 285 4.73 -17.64 22.99
CA ASP A 285 5.96 -18.08 22.36
C ASP A 285 6.84 -16.88 21.97
N ALA A 286 8.02 -16.78 22.59
CA ALA A 286 8.96 -15.69 22.37
C ALA A 286 9.55 -15.69 20.96
N GLU A 287 9.73 -16.85 20.33
CA GLU A 287 10.26 -16.94 18.97
C GLU A 287 9.23 -16.42 17.96
N VAL A 288 7.94 -16.73 18.17
CA VAL A 288 6.85 -16.19 17.33
C VAL A 288 6.72 -14.67 17.51
N ARG A 289 6.84 -14.16 18.75
CA ARG A 289 6.87 -12.70 19.00
C ARG A 289 8.03 -12.03 18.27
N HIS A 290 9.22 -12.62 18.39
CA HIS A 290 10.41 -12.10 17.69
C HIS A 290 10.25 -12.16 16.18
N PHE A 291 9.73 -13.25 15.62
CA PHE A 291 9.42 -13.36 14.19
C PHE A 291 8.48 -12.24 13.71
N LEU A 292 7.42 -11.95 14.47
CA LEU A 292 6.49 -10.87 14.11
C LEU A 292 7.13 -9.48 14.28
N GLN A 293 8.04 -9.30 15.22
CA GLN A 293 8.81 -8.06 15.34
C GLN A 293 9.70 -7.83 14.11
N VAL A 294 10.43 -8.86 13.70
CA VAL A 294 11.29 -8.81 12.50
C VAL A 294 10.44 -8.61 11.25
N SER A 295 9.30 -9.29 11.16
CA SER A 295 8.33 -9.13 10.07
C SER A 295 7.78 -7.71 10.00
N ALA A 296 7.37 -7.12 11.12
CA ALA A 296 6.88 -5.74 11.18
C ALA A 296 7.93 -4.75 10.71
N GLY A 297 9.19 -4.94 11.09
CA GLY A 297 10.32 -4.16 10.58
C GLY A 297 10.49 -4.29 9.07
N TYR A 298 10.44 -5.50 8.55
CA TYR A 298 10.50 -5.77 7.11
C TYR A 298 9.33 -5.14 6.35
N TRP A 299 8.12 -5.12 6.93
CA TRP A 299 6.95 -4.50 6.31
C TRP A 299 7.08 -2.99 6.15
N LEU A 300 7.92 -2.31 6.93
CA LEU A 300 8.21 -0.88 6.77
C LEU A 300 9.03 -0.57 5.51
N THR A 301 9.74 -1.54 4.96
CA THR A 301 10.61 -1.38 3.78
C THR A 301 9.83 -1.48 2.46
N GLY A 302 10.44 -1.09 1.34
CA GLY A 302 9.99 -1.42 -0.01
C GLY A 302 10.63 -2.71 -0.56
N ASP A 303 11.38 -3.45 0.26
CA ASP A 303 12.00 -4.72 -0.14
C ASP A 303 10.97 -5.85 -0.20
N THR A 304 11.02 -6.67 -1.26
CA THR A 304 10.18 -7.86 -1.47
C THR A 304 10.99 -9.14 -1.59
N SER A 305 12.28 -9.10 -1.27
CA SER A 305 13.23 -10.22 -1.47
C SER A 305 12.87 -11.49 -0.71
N ALA A 306 12.19 -11.37 0.45
CA ALA A 306 11.73 -12.53 1.21
C ALA A 306 10.65 -13.35 0.49
N GLN A 307 10.01 -12.81 -0.53
CA GLN A 307 9.01 -13.47 -1.39
C GLN A 307 7.96 -14.26 -0.60
N CYS A 308 7.46 -13.75 0.50
CA CYS A 308 6.48 -14.42 1.34
C CYS A 308 5.28 -13.53 1.68
N PHE A 309 4.23 -14.16 2.17
CA PHE A 309 3.08 -13.49 2.77
C PHE A 309 2.73 -14.17 4.09
N TRP A 310 2.08 -13.40 4.97
CA TRP A 310 1.72 -13.85 6.31
C TRP A 310 0.23 -14.11 6.39
N PHE A 311 -0.11 -15.19 7.05
CA PHE A 311 -1.49 -15.49 7.41
C PHE A 311 -1.60 -15.70 8.93
N LEU A 312 -2.23 -14.73 9.61
CA LEU A 312 -2.45 -14.78 11.04
C LEU A 312 -3.72 -15.62 11.31
N TYR A 313 -3.55 -16.79 11.89
CA TYR A 313 -4.61 -17.78 12.07
C TYR A 313 -4.96 -18.03 13.53
N GLY A 314 -6.25 -18.23 13.84
CA GLY A 314 -6.71 -18.59 15.17
C GLY A 314 -8.22 -18.44 15.34
N SER A 315 -8.78 -19.08 16.36
CA SER A 315 -10.22 -19.30 16.57
C SER A 315 -11.07 -18.08 16.97
N GLY A 316 -10.48 -16.88 17.03
CA GLY A 316 -11.17 -15.65 17.47
C GLY A 316 -10.78 -15.23 18.89
N ALA A 317 -11.06 -13.97 19.25
CA ALA A 317 -10.75 -13.36 20.55
C ALA A 317 -9.29 -13.53 21.03
N ASN A 318 -8.33 -13.50 20.10
CA ASN A 318 -6.91 -13.79 20.30
C ASN A 318 -5.98 -12.63 19.89
N GLY A 319 -6.52 -11.43 19.73
CA GLY A 319 -5.73 -10.23 19.49
C GLY A 319 -5.23 -10.02 18.06
N LYS A 320 -5.46 -10.93 17.09
CA LYS A 320 -5.02 -10.79 15.68
C LYS A 320 -5.43 -9.46 15.06
N SER A 321 -6.72 -9.14 15.17
CA SER A 321 -7.27 -7.91 14.56
C SER A 321 -6.68 -6.66 15.22
N THR A 322 -6.55 -6.64 16.56
CA THR A 322 -5.94 -5.54 17.30
C THR A 322 -4.47 -5.34 16.91
N PHE A 323 -3.72 -6.44 16.80
CA PHE A 323 -2.33 -6.44 16.35
C PHE A 323 -2.20 -5.80 14.95
N LEU A 324 -2.96 -6.32 14.01
CA LEU A 324 -2.84 -5.89 12.62
C LEU A 324 -3.42 -4.48 12.40
N GLU A 325 -4.50 -4.11 13.11
CA GLU A 325 -5.07 -2.77 13.08
C GLU A 325 -4.08 -1.71 13.58
N THR A 326 -3.37 -2.02 14.68
CA THR A 326 -2.34 -1.12 15.21
C THR A 326 -1.22 -0.90 14.19
N LEU A 327 -0.74 -1.96 13.53
CA LEU A 327 0.29 -1.85 12.49
C LEU A 327 -0.24 -1.21 11.20
N TYR A 328 -1.52 -1.37 10.89
CA TYR A 328 -2.17 -0.66 9.79
C TYR A 328 -2.16 0.85 10.03
N HIS A 329 -2.52 1.28 11.24
CA HIS A 329 -2.45 2.70 11.62
C HIS A 329 -1.00 3.22 11.64
N LEU A 330 -0.04 2.42 12.13
CA LEU A 330 1.37 2.74 12.04
C LEU A 330 1.81 2.99 10.59
N GLY A 331 1.37 2.12 9.68
CA GLY A 331 1.69 2.21 8.26
C GLY A 331 1.16 3.48 7.59
N GLY A 332 0.05 4.05 8.05
CA GLY A 332 -0.56 5.25 7.48
C GLY A 332 -0.78 5.12 5.98
N ASP A 333 -0.25 6.04 5.18
CA ASP A 333 -0.38 6.02 3.72
C ASP A 333 0.34 4.82 3.05
N TYR A 334 1.26 4.16 3.77
CA TYR A 334 1.93 2.95 3.29
C TYR A 334 1.11 1.68 3.52
N ALA A 335 -0.01 1.74 4.23
CA ALA A 335 -0.91 0.62 4.47
C ALA A 335 -2.17 0.71 3.62
N LEU A 336 -2.62 -0.43 3.07
CA LEU A 336 -3.84 -0.53 2.28
C LEU A 336 -4.61 -1.80 2.65
N ARG A 337 -5.94 -1.72 2.69
CA ARG A 337 -6.80 -2.90 2.83
C ARG A 337 -7.15 -3.48 1.46
N ALA A 338 -6.96 -4.78 1.31
CA ALA A 338 -7.15 -5.51 0.06
C ALA A 338 -8.33 -6.49 0.19
N ASN A 339 -9.54 -5.99 0.15
CA ASN A 339 -10.70 -6.82 0.45
C ASN A 339 -11.18 -7.67 -0.74
N ALA A 340 -11.13 -7.18 -1.96
CA ALA A 340 -11.71 -7.84 -3.11
C ALA A 340 -10.66 -8.44 -4.07
N MET A 341 -9.49 -7.83 -4.22
CA MET A 341 -8.49 -8.25 -5.20
C MET A 341 -7.86 -9.62 -4.91
N LEU A 342 -7.80 -10.02 -3.64
CA LEU A 342 -7.15 -11.28 -3.23
C LEU A 342 -8.05 -12.50 -3.38
N SER A 343 -9.35 -12.32 -3.57
CA SER A 343 -10.31 -13.39 -3.80
C SER A 343 -10.51 -13.62 -5.29
N LEU A 344 -10.58 -14.89 -5.70
CA LEU A 344 -11.11 -15.25 -7.01
C LEU A 344 -12.64 -15.05 -6.98
N ALA A 345 -13.07 -13.81 -7.22
CA ALA A 345 -14.50 -13.50 -7.24
C ALA A 345 -15.16 -14.07 -8.51
N PRO A 346 -16.36 -14.68 -8.40
CA PRO A 346 -17.10 -15.18 -9.57
C PRO A 346 -17.63 -14.05 -10.47
N ASN A 347 -17.51 -12.79 -10.10
CA ASN A 347 -18.25 -11.67 -10.70
C ASN A 347 -17.45 -10.73 -11.59
N GLY A 348 -16.34 -11.17 -12.18
CA GLY A 348 -15.73 -10.46 -13.32
C GLY A 348 -15.33 -8.98 -13.08
N ARG A 349 -15.12 -8.55 -11.84
CA ARG A 349 -14.58 -7.22 -11.55
C ARG A 349 -13.16 -7.12 -12.08
N ASP A 350 -12.91 -6.09 -12.89
CA ASP A 350 -11.56 -5.78 -13.36
C ASP A 350 -10.72 -5.31 -12.15
N PRO A 351 -9.71 -6.08 -11.71
CA PRO A 351 -8.87 -5.71 -10.58
C PRO A 351 -7.99 -4.50 -10.88
N ALA A 352 -7.88 -4.07 -12.13
CA ALA A 352 -6.97 -3.00 -12.55
C ALA A 352 -7.21 -1.68 -11.81
N HIS A 353 -8.47 -1.38 -11.43
CA HIS A 353 -8.78 -0.18 -10.65
C HIS A 353 -8.31 -0.30 -9.20
N GLU A 354 -8.50 -1.45 -8.56
CA GLU A 354 -8.02 -1.68 -7.19
C GLU A 354 -6.49 -1.69 -7.13
N LEU A 355 -5.84 -2.30 -8.14
CA LEU A 355 -4.39 -2.31 -8.29
C LEU A 355 -3.79 -0.90 -8.43
N SER A 356 -4.58 0.08 -8.91
CA SER A 356 -4.11 1.45 -9.06
C SER A 356 -3.78 2.16 -7.73
N GLN A 357 -4.20 1.59 -6.60
CA GLN A 357 -3.90 2.10 -5.26
C GLN A 357 -2.61 1.54 -4.67
N LEU A 358 -2.04 0.46 -5.26
CA LEU A 358 -0.85 -0.23 -4.75
C LEU A 358 0.49 0.51 -4.91
N PRO A 359 0.71 1.43 -5.87
CA PRO A 359 2.00 2.10 -5.99
C PRO A 359 2.47 2.72 -4.67
N GLY A 360 3.67 2.31 -4.21
CA GLY A 360 4.27 2.77 -2.96
C GLY A 360 3.63 2.22 -1.68
N VAL A 361 2.61 1.37 -1.73
CA VAL A 361 2.07 0.64 -0.57
C VAL A 361 3.08 -0.41 -0.12
N ARG A 362 3.35 -0.49 1.20
CA ARG A 362 4.29 -1.43 1.82
C ARG A 362 3.63 -2.52 2.64
N LEU A 363 2.48 -2.22 3.23
CA LEU A 363 1.67 -3.17 3.99
C LEU A 363 0.29 -3.32 3.35
N LEU A 364 0.04 -4.48 2.78
CA LEU A 364 -1.24 -4.84 2.20
C LEU A 364 -1.98 -5.79 3.15
N VAL A 365 -3.04 -5.28 3.79
CA VAL A 365 -3.81 -6.03 4.77
C VAL A 365 -5.01 -6.68 4.09
N GLY A 366 -5.01 -8.01 4.01
CA GLY A 366 -6.18 -8.78 3.60
C GLY A 366 -7.27 -8.74 4.67
N SER A 367 -8.53 -8.67 4.24
CA SER A 367 -9.66 -8.77 5.16
C SER A 367 -9.81 -10.19 5.73
N GLU A 368 -10.71 -10.33 6.69
CA GLU A 368 -11.05 -11.62 7.25
C GLU A 368 -11.45 -12.61 6.14
N VAL A 369 -10.77 -13.75 6.14
CA VAL A 369 -10.98 -14.81 5.13
C VAL A 369 -12.27 -15.55 5.47
N ALA A 370 -13.25 -15.47 4.57
CA ALA A 370 -14.46 -16.24 4.67
C ALA A 370 -14.19 -17.74 4.44
N ASP A 371 -15.05 -18.58 5.02
CA ASP A 371 -14.96 -20.03 4.81
C ASP A 371 -15.09 -20.38 3.31
N GLY A 372 -14.20 -21.24 2.82
CA GLY A 372 -14.16 -21.66 1.43
C GLY A 372 -13.64 -20.60 0.43
N MET A 373 -13.14 -19.46 0.89
CA MET A 373 -12.55 -18.45 0.00
C MET A 373 -11.37 -19.02 -0.77
N LYS A 374 -11.42 -18.92 -2.09
CA LYS A 374 -10.29 -19.29 -2.98
C LYS A 374 -9.37 -18.10 -3.17
N LEU A 375 -8.09 -18.32 -2.89
CA LEU A 375 -7.07 -17.31 -3.05
C LEU A 375 -6.73 -17.08 -4.53
N ASN A 376 -6.56 -15.82 -4.93
CA ASN A 376 -6.00 -15.47 -6.23
C ASN A 376 -4.48 -15.69 -6.21
N GLU A 377 -4.07 -16.94 -6.45
CA GLU A 377 -2.67 -17.37 -6.35
C GLU A 377 -1.76 -16.66 -7.34
N VAL A 378 -2.26 -16.29 -8.52
CA VAL A 378 -1.49 -15.56 -9.53
C VAL A 378 -1.14 -14.18 -8.99
N LEU A 379 -2.13 -13.43 -8.55
CA LEU A 379 -1.90 -12.09 -7.99
C LEU A 379 -1.01 -12.11 -6.73
N VAL A 380 -1.17 -13.12 -5.86
CA VAL A 380 -0.30 -13.27 -4.68
C VAL A 380 1.14 -13.56 -5.10
N LYS A 381 1.36 -14.38 -6.12
CA LYS A 381 2.71 -14.65 -6.67
C LYS A 381 3.32 -13.39 -7.27
N ASP A 382 2.56 -12.61 -8.04
CA ASP A 382 3.00 -11.37 -8.68
C ASP A 382 3.37 -10.30 -7.63
N ILE A 383 2.51 -10.09 -6.62
CA ILE A 383 2.78 -9.13 -5.54
C ILE A 383 4.02 -9.53 -4.74
N THR A 384 4.11 -10.80 -4.32
CA THR A 384 5.22 -11.29 -3.49
C THR A 384 6.50 -11.50 -4.27
N GLY A 385 6.43 -11.72 -5.58
CA GLY A 385 7.57 -11.83 -6.49
C GLY A 385 8.15 -10.48 -6.90
N GLY A 386 7.39 -9.40 -6.76
CA GLY A 386 7.78 -8.09 -7.28
C GLY A 386 7.66 -8.00 -8.79
N ASP A 387 6.77 -8.81 -9.39
CA ASP A 387 6.52 -8.79 -10.84
C ASP A 387 5.78 -7.52 -11.24
N THR A 388 5.99 -7.06 -12.48
CA THR A 388 5.36 -5.84 -12.96
C THR A 388 3.86 -6.04 -13.13
N LEU A 389 3.08 -5.20 -12.46
CA LEU A 389 1.63 -5.17 -12.55
C LEU A 389 1.15 -4.04 -13.45
N THR A 390 0.01 -4.27 -14.12
CA THR A 390 -0.67 -3.26 -14.92
C THR A 390 -1.94 -2.82 -14.19
N ALA A 391 -2.09 -1.51 -14.04
CA ALA A 391 -3.23 -0.89 -13.37
C ALA A 391 -3.84 0.25 -14.17
N ARG A 392 -5.04 0.66 -13.81
CA ARG A 392 -5.73 1.78 -14.45
C ARG A 392 -6.58 2.56 -13.44
N VAL A 393 -6.37 3.85 -13.39
CA VAL A 393 -7.34 4.77 -12.77
C VAL A 393 -8.52 4.94 -13.73
N LEU A 394 -9.75 5.01 -13.22
CA LEU A 394 -10.95 5.18 -14.04
C LEU A 394 -10.79 6.38 -15.01
N TYR A 395 -11.13 6.15 -16.27
CA TYR A 395 -11.02 7.12 -17.36
C TYR A 395 -9.60 7.61 -17.68
N ARG A 396 -8.56 6.87 -17.23
CA ARG A 396 -7.15 7.18 -17.53
C ARG A 396 -6.50 6.03 -18.29
N PRO A 397 -5.38 6.27 -18.99
CA PRO A 397 -4.58 5.20 -19.61
C PRO A 397 -4.08 4.19 -18.58
N TYR A 398 -3.78 2.98 -19.05
CA TYR A 398 -3.08 1.98 -18.23
C TYR A 398 -1.66 2.45 -17.92
N PHE A 399 -1.18 2.08 -16.73
CA PHE A 399 0.20 2.27 -16.34
C PHE A 399 0.74 1.00 -15.67
N THR A 400 2.05 0.84 -15.69
CA THR A 400 2.74 -0.30 -15.07
C THR A 400 3.53 0.16 -13.86
N PHE A 401 3.65 -0.72 -12.87
CA PHE A 401 4.45 -0.48 -11.68
C PHE A 401 4.93 -1.81 -11.07
N ARG A 402 5.96 -1.75 -10.23
CA ARG A 402 6.40 -2.88 -9.42
C ARG A 402 5.82 -2.76 -8.01
N PRO A 403 5.09 -3.76 -7.51
CA PRO A 403 4.61 -3.75 -6.15
C PRO A 403 5.76 -3.89 -5.16
N VAL A 404 5.70 -3.15 -4.07
CA VAL A 404 6.62 -3.24 -2.93
C VAL A 404 5.90 -3.68 -1.66
N ALA A 405 4.65 -4.11 -1.82
CA ALA A 405 3.76 -4.47 -0.73
C ALA A 405 4.08 -5.85 -0.15
N LYS A 406 4.02 -5.96 1.17
CA LYS A 406 3.98 -7.23 1.89
C LYS A 406 2.54 -7.54 2.25
N LEU A 407 2.08 -8.69 1.81
CA LEU A 407 0.72 -9.15 2.05
C LEU A 407 0.62 -9.81 3.44
N VAL A 408 -0.29 -9.29 4.26
CA VAL A 408 -0.64 -9.87 5.56
C VAL A 408 -2.14 -10.11 5.61
N MET A 409 -2.53 -11.34 5.72
CA MET A 409 -3.93 -11.77 5.85
C MET A 409 -4.22 -12.26 7.26
N PHE A 410 -5.47 -12.25 7.67
CA PHE A 410 -5.87 -12.84 8.94
C PHE A 410 -7.26 -13.48 8.81
N GLY A 411 -7.55 -14.44 9.68
CA GLY A 411 -8.85 -15.09 9.67
C GLY A 411 -8.97 -16.22 10.67
N ASN A 412 -10.20 -16.68 10.83
CA ASN A 412 -10.54 -17.88 11.58
C ASN A 412 -10.61 -19.11 10.67
N HIS A 413 -10.68 -18.90 9.37
CA HIS A 413 -10.67 -19.92 8.33
C HIS A 413 -9.46 -19.71 7.42
N ARG A 414 -8.86 -20.79 6.96
CA ARG A 414 -7.73 -20.74 6.04
C ARG A 414 -8.25 -20.64 4.61
N PRO A 415 -7.70 -19.76 3.75
CA PRO A 415 -8.13 -19.70 2.36
C PRO A 415 -7.75 -20.99 1.63
N THR A 416 -8.57 -21.41 0.69
CA THR A 416 -8.24 -22.56 -0.15
C THR A 416 -7.12 -22.21 -1.12
N ILE A 417 -5.99 -22.88 -1.00
CA ILE A 417 -4.88 -22.87 -1.95
C ILE A 417 -5.02 -24.11 -2.83
N SER A 418 -5.29 -23.89 -4.12
CA SER A 418 -5.55 -24.97 -5.07
C SER A 418 -4.28 -25.57 -5.65
N GLY A 419 -3.19 -24.81 -5.68
CA GLY A 419 -1.90 -25.22 -6.23
C GLY A 419 -1.15 -26.15 -5.27
N THR A 420 -0.75 -27.32 -5.80
CA THR A 420 0.17 -28.23 -5.10
C THR A 420 1.63 -27.87 -5.35
N ASP A 421 1.88 -26.83 -6.21
CA ASP A 421 3.22 -26.43 -6.58
C ASP A 421 3.98 -25.80 -5.39
N GLY A 422 5.26 -26.13 -5.26
CA GLY A 422 6.12 -25.56 -4.22
C GLY A 422 6.26 -24.04 -4.32
N GLY A 423 5.86 -23.45 -5.47
CA GLY A 423 5.93 -22.02 -5.73
C GLY A 423 5.03 -21.20 -4.82
N MET A 424 3.84 -21.70 -4.49
CA MET A 424 2.92 -21.04 -3.56
C MET A 424 3.31 -21.31 -2.10
N TRP A 425 3.53 -22.58 -1.75
CA TRP A 425 3.77 -23.00 -0.38
C TRP A 425 5.03 -22.43 0.25
N ARG A 426 6.10 -22.23 -0.51
CA ARG A 426 7.32 -21.56 -0.01
C ARG A 426 7.08 -20.11 0.43
N ARG A 427 5.99 -19.49 -0.05
CA ARG A 427 5.62 -18.12 0.25
C ARG A 427 4.77 -17.98 1.50
N VAL A 428 4.04 -19.01 1.88
CA VAL A 428 3.15 -18.98 3.05
C VAL A 428 3.94 -18.92 4.35
N ARG A 429 3.53 -18.03 5.26
CA ARG A 429 3.95 -18.00 6.65
C ARG A 429 2.69 -18.00 7.50
N LEU A 430 2.26 -19.20 7.92
CA LEU A 430 1.08 -19.35 8.81
C LEU A 430 1.51 -19.10 10.24
N VAL A 431 1.03 -18.00 10.83
CA VAL A 431 1.35 -17.60 12.21
C VAL A 431 0.19 -18.00 13.12
N PRO A 432 0.37 -18.95 14.03
CA PRO A 432 -0.69 -19.41 14.93
C PRO A 432 -0.89 -18.44 16.10
N PHE A 433 -2.12 -17.96 16.28
CA PHE A 433 -2.59 -17.23 17.46
C PHE A 433 -3.47 -18.16 18.28
N THR A 434 -2.86 -18.90 19.18
CA THR A 434 -3.51 -19.98 19.94
C THR A 434 -4.14 -19.51 21.25
N THR A 435 -3.72 -18.37 21.78
CA THR A 435 -4.22 -17.85 23.05
C THR A 435 -5.57 -17.18 22.84
N VAL A 436 -6.58 -17.60 23.60
CA VAL A 436 -7.90 -16.95 23.65
C VAL A 436 -7.95 -16.05 24.87
N ILE A 437 -8.28 -14.77 24.68
CA ILE A 437 -8.40 -13.79 25.77
C ILE A 437 -9.81 -13.93 26.38
N PRO A 438 -9.92 -14.30 27.66
CA PRO A 438 -11.21 -14.38 28.34
C PRO A 438 -11.92 -13.03 28.37
N PRO A 439 -13.26 -12.98 28.36
CA PRO A 439 -14.03 -11.73 28.31
C PRO A 439 -13.66 -10.72 29.40
N GLU A 440 -13.37 -11.20 30.62
CA GLU A 440 -12.99 -10.41 31.79
C GLU A 440 -11.60 -9.76 31.68
N GLN A 441 -10.74 -10.26 30.80
CA GLN A 441 -9.41 -9.70 30.54
C GLN A 441 -9.36 -8.78 29.30
N ARG A 442 -10.49 -8.60 28.62
CA ARG A 442 -10.57 -7.74 27.43
C ARG A 442 -10.70 -6.28 27.83
N ASP A 443 -9.70 -5.49 27.49
CA ASP A 443 -9.72 -4.03 27.67
C ASP A 443 -10.41 -3.38 26.47
N PRO A 444 -11.59 -2.76 26.61
CA PRO A 444 -12.28 -2.09 25.52
C PRO A 444 -11.51 -0.84 25.01
N HIS A 445 -10.58 -0.31 25.81
CA HIS A 445 -9.78 0.86 25.48
C HIS A 445 -8.40 0.51 24.95
N LEU A 446 -8.05 -0.78 24.85
CA LEU A 446 -6.73 -1.25 24.43
C LEU A 446 -6.29 -0.63 23.10
N GLN A 447 -7.15 -0.66 22.07
CA GLN A 447 -6.81 -0.10 20.76
C GLN A 447 -6.38 1.37 20.85
N ARG A 448 -7.12 2.17 21.62
CA ARG A 448 -6.77 3.59 21.83
C ARG A 448 -5.44 3.76 22.55
N ALA A 449 -5.17 2.93 23.55
CA ALA A 449 -3.91 2.96 24.30
C ALA A 449 -2.72 2.58 23.40
N LEU A 450 -2.87 1.57 22.55
CA LEU A 450 -1.85 1.16 21.59
C LEU A 450 -1.57 2.24 20.52
N LEU A 451 -2.61 2.91 20.04
CA LEU A 451 -2.45 4.02 19.09
C LEU A 451 -1.67 5.22 19.70
N ALA A 452 -1.75 5.42 21.00
CA ALA A 452 -0.95 6.44 21.68
C ALA A 452 0.55 6.07 21.76
N GLU A 453 0.88 4.76 21.66
CA GLU A 453 2.27 4.26 21.68
C GLU A 453 2.87 4.08 20.28
N LEU A 454 2.21 4.51 19.19
CA LEU A 454 2.71 4.33 17.82
C LEU A 454 4.17 4.76 17.62
N PRO A 455 4.70 5.87 18.21
CA PRO A 455 6.12 6.20 18.08
C PRO A 455 7.04 5.11 18.64
N GLY A 456 6.70 4.55 19.80
CA GLY A 456 7.43 3.44 20.42
C GLY A 456 7.29 2.13 19.63
N ILE A 457 6.11 1.87 19.06
CA ILE A 457 5.85 0.69 18.20
C ILE A 457 6.68 0.80 16.91
N LEU A 458 6.86 2.02 16.36
CA LEU A 458 7.79 2.23 15.25
C LEU A 458 9.21 1.83 15.65
N ASN A 459 9.69 2.27 16.82
CA ASN A 459 11.01 1.88 17.32
C ASN A 459 11.13 0.36 17.55
N TRP A 460 10.07 -0.27 18.06
CA TRP A 460 10.00 -1.73 18.21
C TRP A 460 10.14 -2.44 16.84
N ALA A 461 9.45 -1.97 15.81
CA ALA A 461 9.55 -2.52 14.46
C ALA A 461 10.95 -2.25 13.84
N LEU A 462 11.55 -1.08 14.08
CA LEU A 462 12.89 -0.75 13.61
C LEU A 462 13.96 -1.65 14.26
N ARG A 463 13.79 -2.07 15.53
CA ARG A 463 14.66 -3.09 16.15
C ARG A 463 14.54 -4.42 15.40
N GLY A 464 13.33 -4.82 15.02
CA GLY A 464 13.10 -6.00 14.19
C GLY A 464 13.76 -5.89 12.81
N LEU A 465 13.70 -4.71 12.17
CA LEU A 465 14.39 -4.46 10.89
C LEU A 465 15.91 -4.60 11.02
N ALA A 466 16.49 -4.12 12.11
CA ALA A 466 17.92 -4.28 12.37
C ALA A 466 18.33 -5.76 12.46
N HIS A 467 17.47 -6.61 13.02
CA HIS A 467 17.66 -8.06 13.01
C HIS A 467 17.56 -8.63 11.58
N TYR A 468 16.52 -8.22 10.84
CA TYR A 468 16.33 -8.66 9.44
C TYR A 468 17.56 -8.38 8.58
N HIS A 469 18.13 -7.21 8.67
CA HIS A 469 19.33 -6.85 7.91
C HIS A 469 20.56 -7.70 8.22
N ARG A 470 20.68 -8.24 9.44
CA ARG A 470 21.82 -9.09 9.85
C ARG A 470 21.59 -10.56 9.58
N HIS A 471 20.37 -11.05 9.79
CA HIS A 471 20.08 -12.47 9.86
C HIS A 471 18.98 -12.93 8.90
N GLY A 472 18.31 -11.99 8.20
CA GLY A 472 17.13 -12.29 7.39
C GLY A 472 15.87 -12.51 8.25
N LEU A 473 14.85 -13.10 7.63
CA LEU A 473 13.60 -13.42 8.29
C LEU A 473 13.73 -14.75 9.05
N PRO A 474 13.58 -14.78 10.39
CA PRO A 474 13.62 -16.02 11.14
C PRO A 474 12.43 -16.92 10.77
N THR A 475 12.54 -18.20 11.04
CA THR A 475 11.47 -19.16 10.77
C THR A 475 11.25 -20.04 12.01
N PRO A 476 10.44 -19.61 12.99
CA PRO A 476 10.19 -20.35 14.20
C PRO A 476 9.59 -21.74 13.94
N PRO A 477 9.92 -22.76 14.73
CA PRO A 477 9.34 -24.10 14.60
C PRO A 477 7.81 -24.10 14.59
N ALA A 478 7.17 -23.27 15.43
CA ALA A 478 5.71 -23.15 15.47
C ALA A 478 5.10 -22.64 14.14
N VAL A 479 5.77 -21.71 13.45
CA VAL A 479 5.33 -21.19 12.14
C VAL A 479 5.55 -22.24 11.05
N LEU A 480 6.68 -22.96 11.10
CA LEU A 480 6.95 -24.07 10.17
C LEU A 480 5.92 -25.18 10.29
N ALA A 481 5.70 -25.68 11.51
CA ALA A 481 4.75 -26.76 11.79
C ALA A 481 3.32 -26.37 11.38
N ALA A 482 2.89 -25.14 11.70
CA ALA A 482 1.58 -24.65 11.32
C ALA A 482 1.43 -24.52 9.79
N THR A 483 2.49 -24.08 9.09
CA THR A 483 2.48 -23.95 7.63
C THR A 483 2.45 -25.32 6.95
N GLU A 484 3.19 -26.31 7.45
CA GLU A 484 3.18 -27.67 6.90
C GLU A 484 1.83 -28.37 7.16
N SER A 485 1.28 -28.27 8.37
CA SER A 485 -0.08 -28.76 8.64
C SER A 485 -1.13 -28.14 7.69
N TYR A 486 -1.01 -26.85 7.39
CA TYR A 486 -1.92 -26.21 6.44
C TYR A 486 -1.75 -26.75 5.02
N ARG A 487 -0.52 -27.07 4.63
CA ARG A 487 -0.21 -27.67 3.33
C ARG A 487 -0.80 -29.06 3.21
N GLU A 488 -0.62 -29.90 4.25
CA GLU A 488 -1.20 -31.23 4.32
C GLU A 488 -2.73 -31.18 4.24
N ASP A 489 -3.39 -30.34 5.05
CA ASP A 489 -4.85 -30.16 5.03
C ASP A 489 -5.37 -29.64 3.67
N SER A 490 -4.54 -28.93 2.92
CA SER A 490 -4.88 -28.39 1.59
C SER A 490 -4.66 -29.40 0.46
N ASP A 491 -4.12 -30.57 0.75
CA ASP A 491 -3.83 -31.63 -0.21
C ASP A 491 -4.61 -32.93 0.03
N PRO A 492 -5.93 -32.93 -0.19
CA PRO A 492 -6.76 -34.13 -0.03
C PRO A 492 -6.31 -35.31 -0.89
N LEU A 493 -5.71 -35.04 -2.04
CA LEU A 493 -5.21 -36.10 -2.90
C LEU A 493 -3.95 -36.76 -2.34
N GLY A 494 -3.08 -35.98 -1.70
CA GLY A 494 -1.88 -36.52 -1.03
C GLY A 494 -2.25 -37.44 0.11
N GLU A 495 -3.20 -37.04 0.96
CA GLU A 495 -3.73 -37.80 2.05
C GLU A 495 -4.37 -39.12 1.54
N PHE A 496 -5.26 -39.04 0.56
CA PHE A 496 -5.84 -40.21 -0.10
C PHE A 496 -4.78 -41.17 -0.65
N LEU A 497 -3.75 -40.64 -1.32
CA LEU A 497 -2.70 -41.49 -1.88
C LEU A 497 -1.87 -42.16 -0.78
N ALA A 498 -1.60 -41.48 0.34
CA ALA A 498 -0.86 -42.04 1.45
C ALA A 498 -1.63 -43.19 2.15
N GLU A 499 -2.96 -43.05 2.26
CA GLU A 499 -3.83 -44.02 2.94
C GLU A 499 -4.24 -45.19 2.06
N HIS A 500 -4.46 -44.95 0.76
CA HIS A 500 -5.11 -45.90 -0.13
C HIS A 500 -4.25 -46.39 -1.29
N THR A 501 -2.97 -45.98 -1.35
CA THR A 501 -2.06 -46.44 -2.40
C THR A 501 -0.66 -46.71 -1.87
N GLU A 502 0.01 -47.68 -2.48
CA GLU A 502 1.41 -47.97 -2.26
C GLU A 502 2.24 -47.51 -3.44
N LYS A 503 3.38 -46.86 -3.15
CA LYS A 503 4.36 -46.51 -4.20
C LYS A 503 5.08 -47.78 -4.63
N VAL A 504 4.96 -48.12 -5.89
CA VAL A 504 5.65 -49.27 -6.47
C VAL A 504 6.79 -48.77 -7.34
N PRO A 505 8.04 -49.16 -7.06
CA PRO A 505 9.20 -48.74 -7.85
C PRO A 505 9.13 -49.18 -9.32
N ASP A 506 8.38 -50.29 -9.56
CA ASP A 506 8.20 -50.84 -10.89
C ASP A 506 7.14 -50.04 -11.66
N MET A 507 7.55 -49.49 -12.81
CA MET A 507 6.66 -48.76 -13.72
C MET A 507 5.59 -49.68 -14.35
N ASP A 508 5.63 -51.01 -14.14
CA ASP A 508 4.65 -51.97 -14.57
C ASP A 508 3.41 -52.05 -13.67
N ALA A 509 3.51 -51.58 -12.44
CA ALA A 509 2.32 -51.42 -11.60
C ALA A 509 1.40 -50.34 -12.18
N ARG A 510 0.19 -50.75 -12.52
CA ARG A 510 -0.77 -49.95 -13.27
C ARG A 510 -2.14 -49.98 -12.61
N VAL A 511 -2.67 -48.79 -12.29
CA VAL A 511 -4.03 -48.61 -11.79
C VAL A 511 -4.86 -47.89 -12.85
N LEU A 512 -6.05 -48.37 -13.16
CA LEU A 512 -6.97 -47.65 -14.03
C LEU A 512 -7.39 -46.34 -13.35
N LEU A 513 -7.26 -45.22 -14.05
CA LEU A 513 -7.66 -43.90 -13.52
C LEU A 513 -9.12 -43.90 -13.05
N ASN A 514 -9.95 -44.72 -13.67
CA ASN A 514 -11.35 -44.81 -13.28
C ASN A 514 -11.54 -45.51 -11.93
N ASP A 515 -10.74 -46.51 -11.62
CA ASP A 515 -10.81 -47.24 -10.35
C ASP A 515 -10.20 -46.39 -9.23
N LEU A 516 -9.10 -45.70 -9.53
CA LEU A 516 -8.52 -44.69 -8.61
C LEU A 516 -9.53 -43.58 -8.30
N TYR A 517 -10.27 -43.10 -9.32
CA TYR A 517 -11.28 -42.06 -9.14
C TYR A 517 -12.48 -42.51 -8.31
N LYS A 518 -12.94 -43.74 -8.51
CA LYS A 518 -14.02 -44.35 -7.72
C LYS A 518 -13.59 -44.47 -6.24
N ARG A 519 -12.38 -44.99 -6.01
CA ARG A 519 -11.84 -45.10 -4.64
C ARG A 519 -11.67 -43.77 -3.97
N TYR A 520 -11.18 -42.76 -4.70
CA TYR A 520 -11.08 -41.38 -4.22
C TYR A 520 -12.45 -40.78 -3.88
N GLY A 521 -13.46 -41.03 -4.70
CA GLY A 521 -14.84 -40.58 -4.43
C GLY A 521 -15.40 -41.19 -3.15
N GLN A 522 -15.24 -42.49 -2.96
CA GLN A 522 -15.65 -43.18 -1.74
C GLN A 522 -14.94 -42.64 -0.51
N TRP A 523 -13.63 -42.46 -0.58
CA TRP A 523 -12.85 -41.89 0.51
C TRP A 523 -13.31 -40.46 0.84
N CYS A 524 -13.64 -39.63 -0.16
CA CYS A 524 -14.18 -38.28 0.06
C CYS A 524 -15.54 -38.32 0.77
N GLU A 525 -16.42 -39.27 0.44
CA GLU A 525 -17.70 -39.46 1.11
C GLU A 525 -17.49 -39.90 2.57
N ASP A 526 -16.64 -40.89 2.79
CA ASP A 526 -16.32 -41.44 4.12
C ASP A 526 -15.64 -40.39 5.04
N SER A 527 -14.79 -39.54 4.46
CA SER A 527 -14.10 -38.44 5.14
C SER A 527 -14.93 -37.14 5.24
N GLY A 528 -16.20 -37.15 4.81
CA GLY A 528 -17.11 -35.99 4.87
C GLY A 528 -16.69 -34.78 4.02
N ARG A 529 -15.89 -34.98 2.99
CA ARG A 529 -15.38 -33.88 2.13
C ARG A 529 -16.43 -33.43 1.11
N LYS A 530 -16.88 -32.18 1.22
CA LYS A 530 -17.99 -31.61 0.44
C LYS A 530 -17.70 -31.40 -1.06
N TYR A 531 -16.42 -31.27 -1.45
CA TYR A 531 -16.03 -30.90 -2.82
C TYR A 531 -14.91 -31.79 -3.37
N PRO A 532 -15.20 -33.03 -3.80
CA PRO A 532 -14.21 -33.91 -4.41
C PRO A 532 -13.68 -33.31 -5.73
N LEU A 533 -12.43 -33.67 -6.07
CA LEU A 533 -11.86 -33.28 -7.35
C LEU A 533 -12.67 -33.92 -8.48
N SER A 534 -12.86 -33.17 -9.58
CA SER A 534 -13.36 -33.80 -10.81
C SER A 534 -12.33 -34.78 -11.36
N ARG A 535 -12.78 -35.76 -12.15
CA ARG A 535 -11.90 -36.77 -12.77
C ARG A 535 -10.77 -36.14 -13.61
N GLN A 536 -11.05 -35.03 -14.29
CA GLN A 536 -10.02 -34.29 -15.03
C GLN A 536 -9.01 -33.63 -14.11
N ALA A 537 -9.47 -33.04 -13.01
CA ALA A 537 -8.61 -32.41 -12.01
C ALA A 537 -7.74 -33.46 -11.28
N LEU A 538 -8.30 -34.61 -10.91
CA LEU A 538 -7.56 -35.72 -10.34
C LEU A 538 -6.43 -36.16 -11.28
N ARG A 539 -6.76 -36.41 -12.57
CA ARG A 539 -5.78 -36.78 -13.57
C ARG A 539 -4.63 -35.78 -13.65
N ARG A 540 -4.94 -34.49 -13.80
CA ARG A 540 -3.93 -33.43 -13.90
C ARG A 540 -3.03 -33.41 -12.66
N ARG A 541 -3.60 -33.50 -11.46
CA ARG A 541 -2.82 -33.54 -10.21
C ARG A 541 -1.97 -34.78 -10.05
N MET A 542 -2.40 -35.92 -10.58
CA MET A 542 -1.57 -37.13 -10.63
C MET A 542 -0.38 -36.96 -11.56
N GLU A 543 -0.61 -36.36 -12.75
CA GLU A 543 0.46 -36.04 -13.73
C GLU A 543 1.47 -35.03 -13.13
N GLU A 544 1.02 -33.99 -12.44
CA GLU A 544 1.86 -33.00 -11.74
C GLU A 544 2.76 -33.64 -10.65
N ARG A 545 2.32 -34.76 -10.09
CA ARG A 545 3.10 -35.53 -9.10
C ARG A 545 4.02 -36.58 -9.68
N GLY A 546 4.13 -36.62 -11.00
CA GLY A 546 4.97 -37.57 -11.70
C GLY A 546 4.32 -38.94 -11.95
N TYR A 547 3.06 -39.15 -11.57
CA TYR A 547 2.31 -40.36 -11.89
C TYR A 547 1.72 -40.25 -13.30
N GLY A 548 2.59 -40.38 -14.29
CA GLY A 548 2.19 -40.39 -15.71
C GLY A 548 1.38 -41.63 -16.06
N GLY A 549 0.53 -41.53 -17.10
CA GLY A 549 -0.27 -42.68 -17.55
C GLY A 549 -0.44 -42.72 -19.05
N LYS A 550 -0.54 -43.92 -19.60
CA LYS A 550 -0.82 -44.18 -21.03
C LYS A 550 -2.28 -44.55 -21.22
N GLN A 551 -2.83 -44.22 -22.40
CA GLN A 551 -4.13 -44.68 -22.82
C GLN A 551 -4.01 -46.16 -23.24
N THR A 552 -4.85 -47.01 -22.69
CA THR A 552 -4.95 -48.44 -23.04
C THR A 552 -6.35 -48.77 -23.55
N ASN A 553 -6.57 -49.99 -24.07
CA ASN A 553 -7.88 -50.45 -24.53
C ASN A 553 -8.93 -50.50 -23.38
N GLN A 554 -8.46 -50.60 -22.12
CA GLN A 554 -9.32 -50.63 -20.92
C GLN A 554 -9.55 -49.25 -20.30
N GLY A 555 -8.88 -48.19 -20.83
CA GLY A 555 -8.93 -46.83 -20.30
C GLY A 555 -7.54 -46.26 -20.01
N ARG A 556 -7.51 -45.06 -19.42
CA ARG A 556 -6.26 -44.41 -19.02
C ARG A 556 -5.72 -45.05 -17.73
N VAL A 557 -4.47 -45.39 -17.74
CA VAL A 557 -3.75 -46.03 -16.63
C VAL A 557 -2.82 -45.04 -15.97
N VAL A 558 -2.68 -45.11 -14.64
CA VAL A 558 -1.71 -44.41 -13.84
C VAL A 558 -0.62 -45.41 -13.44
N SER A 559 0.66 -45.06 -13.66
CA SER A 559 1.82 -45.94 -13.39
C SER A 559 2.55 -45.51 -12.14
N GLY A 560 3.24 -46.45 -11.48
CA GLY A 560 4.08 -46.19 -10.28
C GLY A 560 3.33 -46.24 -8.95
N ILE A 561 2.04 -46.63 -8.97
CA ILE A 561 1.23 -46.85 -7.77
C ILE A 561 0.39 -48.12 -7.92
N ALA A 562 0.10 -48.74 -6.79
CA ALA A 562 -0.90 -49.81 -6.63
C ALA A 562 -1.96 -49.36 -5.60
N LEU A 563 -3.21 -49.78 -5.78
CA LEU A 563 -4.23 -49.58 -4.75
C LEU A 563 -3.93 -50.53 -3.59
N ALA A 564 -3.90 -49.99 -2.37
CA ALA A 564 -3.81 -50.81 -1.19
C ALA A 564 -5.01 -51.75 -1.08
N PRO A 565 -4.85 -53.00 -0.59
CA PRO A 565 -5.96 -53.92 -0.36
C PRO A 565 -7.02 -53.25 0.51
N SER A 566 -8.29 -53.47 0.21
CA SER A 566 -9.41 -52.95 1.01
C SER A 566 -9.48 -53.73 2.32
N GLY A 567 -8.65 -53.41 3.28
CA GLY A 567 -8.68 -53.93 4.64
C GLY A 567 -8.71 -52.73 5.59
N HIS A 568 -9.73 -52.65 6.41
CA HIS A 568 -9.75 -51.74 7.55
C HIS A 568 -8.50 -51.96 8.40
N PRO A 569 -7.70 -50.93 8.74
CA PRO A 569 -6.57 -51.09 9.65
C PRO A 569 -6.97 -50.95 11.12
N PHE A 570 -8.13 -51.43 11.55
CA PHE A 570 -8.50 -51.54 12.96
C PHE A 570 -9.50 -52.70 13.15
N GLU A 571 -9.01 -53.91 13.35
CA GLU A 571 -9.49 -54.85 14.36
C GLU A 571 -8.46 -54.92 15.49
#